data_12ba74d4e9b47eaa47065daddc66819c
#
_entry.id   12ba74d4e9b47eaa47065daddc66819c
#
_cell.length_a   1.000
_cell.length_b   1.000
_cell.length_c   1.000
_cell.angle_alpha   90.00
_cell.angle_beta   90.00
_cell.angle_gamma   90.00
#
_symmetry.space_group_name_H-M   'P 1'
#
loop_
_entity.id
_entity.type
_entity.pdbx_description
1 polymer ?
#
loop_
_entity_poly.entity_id
_entity_poly.type
_entity_poly.pdbx_seq_one_letter_code
_entity_poly.pdbx_strand_id
1 'polypeptide(L)'
;DLLRGTIPTECDLVVEGEPLAVAEAIGTVAAEHPRFGVVIASSGELRCDVVGARRERYPEPGSLPEVEPASLEEDLMRRDFTVNAIALGADGVLHSADGALADLRDGRLRVLHERSFRDDPTRLWRLVRYAVRFGFLPEPETDRWAHEAVAAGALSTVSRERLTAELRLALVEPSPLDVLHAAQNLGLTEGLVLDPVVTAAAVNLVDG
;
A
#
# COMPACT_ATOMS: atom_id res chain seq x y z
N ASP A 1 -2.60 -12.32 -2.93
CA ASP A 1 -2.04 -13.22 -3.96
C ASP A 1 -2.68 -14.61 -3.91
N LEU A 2 -2.61 -15.37 -2.81
CA LEU A 2 -3.20 -16.71 -2.71
C LEU A 2 -4.69 -16.73 -3.08
N LEU A 3 -5.50 -15.78 -2.60
CA LEU A 3 -6.93 -15.67 -2.93
C LEU A 3 -7.20 -15.34 -4.40
N ARG A 4 -6.20 -14.82 -5.12
CA ARG A 4 -6.24 -14.58 -6.57
C ARG A 4 -5.68 -15.74 -7.38
N GLY A 5 -5.26 -16.83 -6.72
CA GLY A 5 -4.66 -17.99 -7.36
C GLY A 5 -3.22 -17.81 -7.83
N THR A 6 -2.51 -16.79 -7.30
CA THR A 6 -1.09 -16.56 -7.60
C THR A 6 -0.22 -16.96 -6.41
N ILE A 7 0.96 -17.50 -6.69
CA ILE A 7 1.93 -17.84 -5.65
C ILE A 7 2.58 -16.54 -5.18
N PRO A 8 2.55 -16.23 -3.87
CA PRO A 8 3.23 -15.05 -3.33
C PRO A 8 4.75 -15.15 -3.55
N THR A 9 5.35 -14.04 -3.95
CA THR A 9 6.82 -13.90 -4.03
C THR A 9 7.41 -13.34 -2.74
N GLU A 10 6.57 -12.76 -1.89
CA GLU A 10 6.92 -12.16 -0.62
C GLU A 10 6.02 -12.75 0.47
N CYS A 11 6.57 -12.88 1.67
CA CYS A 11 5.85 -13.35 2.84
C CYS A 11 5.85 -12.24 3.90
N ASP A 12 4.69 -11.65 4.13
CA ASP A 12 4.47 -10.67 5.19
C ASP A 12 3.74 -11.35 6.36
N LEU A 13 4.38 -11.36 7.52
CA LEU A 13 3.81 -11.89 8.76
C LEU A 13 3.51 -10.76 9.72
N VAL A 14 2.27 -10.68 10.17
CA VAL A 14 1.85 -9.76 11.24
C VAL A 14 1.72 -10.56 12.53
N VAL A 15 2.32 -10.08 13.61
CA VAL A 15 2.31 -10.74 14.91
C VAL A 15 1.81 -9.79 16.00
N GLU A 16 0.95 -10.30 16.88
CA GLU A 16 0.59 -9.60 18.11
C GLU A 16 1.67 -9.90 19.17
N GLY A 17 2.61 -8.97 19.37
CA GLY A 17 3.73 -9.15 20.29
C GLY A 17 5.08 -8.78 19.68
N GLU A 18 6.12 -9.52 20.04
CA GLU A 18 7.49 -9.22 19.67
C GLU A 18 7.89 -9.86 18.32
N PRO A 19 8.05 -9.09 17.24
CA PRO A 19 8.41 -9.61 15.92
C PRO A 19 9.73 -10.38 15.90
N LEU A 20 10.72 -9.93 16.70
CA LEU A 20 12.05 -10.55 16.76
C LEU A 20 11.98 -12.02 17.18
N ALA A 21 11.21 -12.32 18.22
CA ALA A 21 11.08 -13.70 18.71
C ALA A 21 10.49 -14.64 17.65
N VAL A 22 9.53 -14.17 16.86
CA VAL A 22 8.95 -14.93 15.75
C VAL A 22 9.93 -15.06 14.58
N ALA A 23 10.64 -14.00 14.24
CA ALA A 23 11.66 -14.01 13.19
C ALA A 23 12.79 -15.01 13.49
N GLU A 24 13.28 -15.04 14.74
CA GLU A 24 14.29 -16.02 15.21
C GLU A 24 13.79 -17.46 15.15
N ALA A 25 12.49 -17.69 15.40
CA ALA A 25 11.88 -19.01 15.30
C ALA A 25 11.71 -19.48 13.84
N ILE A 26 11.56 -18.55 12.88
CA ILE A 26 11.48 -18.85 11.46
C ILE A 26 12.85 -19.22 10.89
N GLY A 27 13.90 -18.49 11.28
CA GLY A 27 15.22 -18.72 10.72
C GLY A 27 16.26 -17.66 11.10
N THR A 28 17.09 -17.28 10.16
CA THR A 28 18.13 -16.26 10.38
C THR A 28 17.56 -14.86 10.25
N VAL A 29 17.76 -14.01 11.24
CA VAL A 29 17.45 -12.58 11.17
C VAL A 29 18.46 -11.90 10.25
N ALA A 30 17.96 -11.38 9.12
CA ALA A 30 18.78 -10.72 8.11
C ALA A 30 18.90 -9.20 8.35
N ALA A 31 17.86 -8.57 8.88
CA ALA A 31 17.84 -7.15 9.24
C ALA A 31 16.76 -6.83 10.26
N GLU A 32 16.97 -5.77 11.02
CA GLU A 32 15.99 -5.19 11.93
C GLU A 32 15.79 -3.71 11.62
N HIS A 33 14.54 -3.28 11.65
CA HIS A 33 14.15 -1.88 11.52
C HIS A 33 13.31 -1.45 12.74
N PRO A 34 13.95 -1.21 13.90
CA PRO A 34 13.26 -1.00 15.19
C PRO A 34 12.25 0.14 15.17
N ARG A 35 12.55 1.20 14.40
CA ARG A 35 11.64 2.36 14.27
C ARG A 35 10.27 1.98 13.70
N PHE A 36 10.19 0.92 12.91
CA PHE A 36 8.97 0.49 12.24
C PHE A 36 8.45 -0.85 12.77
N GLY A 37 9.16 -1.46 13.72
CA GLY A 37 8.81 -2.78 14.25
C GLY A 37 8.84 -3.87 13.18
N VAL A 38 9.79 -3.78 12.22
CA VAL A 38 9.94 -4.74 11.13
C VAL A 38 11.23 -5.53 11.33
N VAL A 39 11.14 -6.85 11.26
CA VAL A 39 12.27 -7.77 11.30
C VAL A 39 12.22 -8.63 10.04
N ILE A 40 13.32 -8.67 9.30
CA ILE A 40 13.45 -9.50 8.10
C ILE A 40 14.09 -10.83 8.51
N ALA A 41 13.35 -11.92 8.30
CA ALA A 41 13.83 -13.27 8.53
C ALA A 41 14.02 -14.03 7.22
N SER A 42 14.95 -14.98 7.19
CA SER A 42 15.18 -15.89 6.07
C SER A 42 15.33 -17.33 6.53
N SER A 43 14.74 -18.26 5.75
CA SER A 43 14.87 -19.70 5.95
C SER A 43 14.99 -20.38 4.59
N GLY A 44 16.20 -20.79 4.21
CA GLY A 44 16.49 -21.24 2.85
C GLY A 44 16.29 -20.10 1.84
N GLU A 45 15.46 -20.33 0.83
CA GLU A 45 15.10 -19.32 -0.18
C GLU A 45 13.91 -18.44 0.26
N LEU A 46 13.23 -18.79 1.34
CA LEU A 46 12.11 -18.02 1.86
C LEU A 46 12.62 -16.79 2.62
N ARG A 47 12.10 -15.63 2.25
CA ARG A 47 12.27 -14.37 2.96
C ARG A 47 10.92 -13.90 3.47
N CYS A 48 10.86 -13.54 4.74
CA CYS A 48 9.66 -13.04 5.39
C CYS A 48 9.94 -11.70 6.07
N ASP A 49 9.05 -10.75 5.88
CA ASP A 49 9.00 -9.53 6.66
C ASP A 49 8.04 -9.77 7.84
N VAL A 50 8.60 -9.78 9.05
CA VAL A 50 7.85 -9.99 10.30
C VAL A 50 7.61 -8.65 10.94
N VAL A 51 6.34 -8.26 11.09
CA VAL A 51 5.92 -6.94 11.60
C VAL A 51 5.02 -7.11 12.82
N GLY A 52 5.21 -6.24 13.82
CA GLY A 52 4.26 -6.14 14.92
C GLY A 52 2.92 -5.55 14.46
N ALA A 53 1.82 -6.16 14.90
CA ALA A 53 0.50 -5.56 14.73
C ALA A 53 0.46 -4.19 15.40
N ARG A 54 -0.06 -3.20 14.70
CA ARG A 54 -0.01 -1.82 15.17
C ARG A 54 -1.21 -1.01 14.71
N ARG A 55 -1.55 0.01 15.49
CA ARG A 55 -2.43 1.09 15.07
C ARG A 55 -1.61 2.32 14.70
N GLU A 56 -2.17 3.15 13.85
CA GLU A 56 -1.58 4.37 13.36
C GLU A 56 -2.48 5.56 13.70
N ARG A 57 -1.87 6.63 14.19
CA ARG A 57 -2.54 7.90 14.41
C ARG A 57 -1.81 8.98 13.64
N TYR A 58 -2.52 9.73 12.83
CA TYR A 58 -1.97 10.85 12.06
C TYR A 58 -2.23 12.16 12.82
N PRO A 59 -1.20 12.78 13.43
CA PRO A 59 -1.37 14.04 14.16
C PRO A 59 -1.86 15.18 13.25
N GLU A 60 -1.35 15.20 12.02
CA GLU A 60 -1.69 16.19 10.99
C GLU A 60 -1.87 15.49 9.63
N PRO A 61 -2.66 16.08 8.72
CA PRO A 61 -2.79 15.57 7.35
C PRO A 61 -1.42 15.40 6.67
N GLY A 62 -1.19 14.25 6.06
CA GLY A 62 0.03 13.94 5.33
C GLY A 62 1.29 13.73 6.18
N SER A 63 1.21 13.86 7.51
CA SER A 63 2.32 13.56 8.42
C SER A 63 2.68 12.08 8.40
N LEU A 64 3.86 11.75 8.95
CA LEU A 64 4.13 10.36 9.30
C LEU A 64 3.27 9.96 10.50
N PRO A 65 2.72 8.74 10.52
CA PRO A 65 1.91 8.29 11.63
C PRO A 65 2.74 8.08 12.90
N GLU A 66 2.13 8.35 14.04
CA GLU A 66 2.53 7.78 15.31
C GLU A 66 2.00 6.35 15.38
N VAL A 67 2.86 5.42 15.75
CA VAL A 67 2.55 3.99 15.79
C VAL A 67 2.57 3.45 17.20
N GLU A 68 1.61 2.60 17.54
CA GLU A 68 1.51 1.92 18.81
C GLU A 68 1.17 0.44 18.57
N PRO A 69 1.65 -0.49 19.41
CA PRO A 69 1.24 -1.89 19.34
C PRO A 69 -0.29 -2.03 19.43
N ALA A 70 -0.85 -2.96 18.69
CA ALA A 70 -2.29 -3.14 18.59
C ALA A 70 -2.68 -4.59 18.28
N SER A 71 -3.98 -4.89 18.19
CA SER A 71 -4.49 -6.17 17.72
C SER A 71 -4.37 -6.30 16.19
N LEU A 72 -4.51 -7.52 15.68
CA LEU A 72 -4.59 -7.78 14.24
C LEU A 72 -5.76 -7.00 13.59
N GLU A 73 -6.89 -6.92 14.27
CA GLU A 73 -8.07 -6.20 13.77
C GLU A 73 -7.77 -4.71 13.58
N GLU A 74 -7.11 -4.07 14.55
CA GLU A 74 -6.69 -2.67 14.45
C GLU A 74 -5.63 -2.49 13.33
N ASP A 75 -4.70 -3.45 13.17
CA ASP A 75 -3.71 -3.43 12.10
C ASP A 75 -4.37 -3.53 10.72
N LEU A 76 -5.38 -4.35 10.55
CA LEU A 76 -6.13 -4.44 9.30
C LEU A 76 -6.86 -3.13 8.99
N MET A 77 -7.41 -2.46 10.01
CA MET A 77 -8.18 -1.21 9.84
C MET A 77 -7.34 0.03 9.52
N ARG A 78 -6.02 0.04 9.74
CA ARG A 78 -5.12 1.15 9.36
C ARG A 78 -4.65 1.09 7.91
N ARG A 79 -4.87 -0.02 7.20
CA ARG A 79 -4.37 -0.24 5.83
C ARG A 79 -5.03 0.70 4.84
N ASP A 80 -4.51 0.74 3.62
CA ASP A 80 -4.98 1.65 2.58
C ASP A 80 -6.33 1.25 1.98
N PHE A 81 -6.47 -0.03 1.56
CA PHE A 81 -7.65 -0.54 0.89
C PHE A 81 -8.14 -1.84 1.54
N THR A 82 -9.43 -2.10 1.44
CA THR A 82 -10.06 -3.33 1.93
C THR A 82 -9.39 -4.58 1.39
N VAL A 83 -9.03 -4.61 0.10
CA VAL A 83 -8.35 -5.74 -0.55
C VAL A 83 -6.96 -6.05 0.04
N ASN A 84 -6.34 -5.08 0.71
CA ASN A 84 -5.08 -5.24 1.43
C ASN A 84 -5.30 -5.51 2.93
N ALA A 85 -6.54 -5.46 3.41
CA ALA A 85 -6.92 -5.69 4.79
C ALA A 85 -7.48 -7.11 4.96
N ILE A 86 -6.75 -8.11 4.49
CA ILE A 86 -7.05 -9.54 4.58
C ILE A 86 -5.80 -10.26 5.08
N ALA A 87 -5.95 -11.07 6.11
CA ALA A 87 -4.89 -11.89 6.66
C ALA A 87 -5.35 -13.34 6.82
N LEU A 88 -4.44 -14.29 6.63
CA LEU A 88 -4.65 -15.71 6.91
C LEU A 88 -3.95 -16.05 8.22
N GLY A 89 -4.70 -16.46 9.22
CA GLY A 89 -4.17 -16.92 10.50
C GLY A 89 -3.42 -18.26 10.36
N ALA A 90 -2.52 -18.54 11.27
CA ALA A 90 -1.79 -19.81 11.33
C ALA A 90 -2.72 -21.03 11.54
N ASP A 91 -3.91 -20.79 12.05
CA ASP A 91 -5.00 -21.75 12.22
C ASP A 91 -5.82 -21.98 10.93
N GLY A 92 -5.51 -21.28 9.85
CA GLY A 92 -6.21 -21.32 8.58
C GLY A 92 -7.48 -20.43 8.54
N VAL A 93 -7.74 -19.62 9.57
CA VAL A 93 -8.87 -18.70 9.60
C VAL A 93 -8.52 -17.41 8.85
N LEU A 94 -9.45 -16.93 8.02
CA LEU A 94 -9.33 -15.64 7.35
C LEU A 94 -9.86 -14.52 8.26
N HIS A 95 -9.01 -13.54 8.50
CA HIS A 95 -9.35 -12.27 9.13
C HIS A 95 -9.39 -11.17 8.09
N SER A 96 -10.41 -10.35 8.09
CA SER A 96 -10.51 -9.28 7.08
C SER A 96 -11.35 -8.11 7.57
N ALA A 97 -11.07 -6.94 7.03
CA ALA A 97 -11.99 -5.82 7.15
C ALA A 97 -13.34 -6.12 6.48
N ASP A 98 -14.40 -5.45 6.92
CA ASP A 98 -15.73 -5.62 6.37
C ASP A 98 -15.75 -5.35 4.87
N GLY A 99 -16.36 -6.27 4.11
CA GLY A 99 -16.47 -6.19 2.66
C GLY A 99 -15.20 -6.55 1.87
N ALA A 100 -14.05 -6.75 2.50
CA ALA A 100 -12.77 -6.97 1.82
C ALA A 100 -12.78 -8.14 0.83
N LEU A 101 -13.35 -9.28 1.21
CA LEU A 101 -13.43 -10.45 0.32
C LEU A 101 -14.39 -10.21 -0.86
N ALA A 102 -15.46 -9.45 -0.65
CA ALA A 102 -16.38 -9.07 -1.71
C ALA A 102 -15.70 -8.09 -2.69
N ASP A 103 -15.01 -7.07 -2.17
CA ASP A 103 -14.28 -6.11 -2.97
C ASP A 103 -13.17 -6.79 -3.80
N LEU A 104 -12.44 -7.75 -3.21
CA LEU A 104 -11.43 -8.53 -3.91
C LEU A 104 -12.02 -9.35 -5.05
N ARG A 105 -13.16 -10.02 -4.81
CA ARG A 105 -13.88 -10.82 -5.82
C ARG A 105 -14.40 -9.94 -6.95
N ASP A 106 -14.96 -8.77 -6.61
CA ASP A 106 -15.64 -7.87 -7.54
C ASP A 106 -14.68 -6.88 -8.23
N GLY A 107 -13.37 -6.94 -7.91
CA GLY A 107 -12.34 -6.07 -8.47
C GLY A 107 -12.51 -4.60 -8.07
N ARG A 108 -12.79 -4.34 -6.80
CA ARG A 108 -13.03 -2.99 -6.29
C ARG A 108 -11.94 -2.54 -5.33
N LEU A 109 -11.54 -1.29 -5.45
CA LEU A 109 -10.66 -0.61 -4.50
C LEU A 109 -11.51 0.31 -3.62
N ARG A 110 -11.63 -0.06 -2.35
CA ARG A 110 -12.34 0.70 -1.32
C ARG A 110 -11.36 1.06 -0.21
N VAL A 111 -11.30 2.35 0.15
CA VAL A 111 -10.58 2.77 1.36
C VAL A 111 -11.35 2.37 2.62
N LEU A 112 -10.64 2.18 3.72
CA LEU A 112 -11.23 1.71 4.98
C LEU A 112 -12.03 2.79 5.72
N HIS A 113 -11.77 4.09 5.43
CA HIS A 113 -12.51 5.21 6.02
C HIS A 113 -12.39 6.47 5.14
N GLU A 114 -13.31 7.40 5.31
CA GLU A 114 -13.42 8.65 4.54
C GLU A 114 -12.19 9.55 4.62
N ARG A 115 -11.45 9.52 5.73
CA ARG A 115 -10.26 10.34 5.95
C ARG A 115 -8.98 9.75 5.36
N SER A 116 -9.05 8.56 4.76
CA SER A 116 -7.88 7.79 4.31
C SER A 116 -6.90 8.61 3.46
N PHE A 117 -7.39 9.37 2.47
CA PHE A 117 -6.58 10.20 1.59
C PHE A 117 -6.12 11.52 2.23
N ARG A 118 -6.81 11.97 3.28
CA ARG A 118 -6.38 13.12 4.07
C ARG A 118 -5.28 12.73 5.05
N ASP A 119 -5.43 11.61 5.71
CA ASP A 119 -4.47 11.11 6.70
C ASP A 119 -3.15 10.72 6.02
N ASP A 120 -3.23 10.00 4.90
CA ASP A 120 -2.07 9.67 4.06
C ASP A 120 -2.36 9.91 2.56
N PRO A 121 -2.06 11.10 2.03
CA PRO A 121 -2.29 11.41 0.61
C PRO A 121 -1.46 10.56 -0.38
N THR A 122 -0.41 9.85 0.07
CA THR A 122 0.32 8.92 -0.81
C THR A 122 -0.57 7.76 -1.27
N ARG A 123 -1.65 7.47 -0.54
CA ARG A 123 -2.65 6.47 -0.95
C ARG A 123 -3.35 6.80 -2.26
N LEU A 124 -3.35 8.07 -2.70
CA LEU A 124 -3.84 8.47 -4.03
C LEU A 124 -2.98 7.84 -5.15
N TRP A 125 -1.65 7.87 -5.00
CA TRP A 125 -0.73 7.19 -5.91
C TRP A 125 -0.91 5.67 -5.88
N ARG A 126 -1.11 5.11 -4.67
CA ARG A 126 -1.38 3.68 -4.51
C ARG A 126 -2.70 3.27 -5.15
N LEU A 127 -3.74 4.13 -5.08
CA LEU A 127 -5.03 3.91 -5.75
C LEU A 127 -4.85 3.71 -7.26
N VAL A 128 -4.18 4.63 -7.94
CA VAL A 128 -3.97 4.54 -9.39
C VAL A 128 -3.08 3.36 -9.77
N ARG A 129 -2.03 3.09 -8.99
CA ARG A 129 -1.15 1.94 -9.21
C ARG A 129 -1.90 0.61 -9.11
N TYR A 130 -2.69 0.43 -8.07
CA TYR A 130 -3.46 -0.81 -7.87
C TYR A 130 -4.61 -0.94 -8.86
N ALA A 131 -5.28 0.17 -9.22
CA ALA A 131 -6.30 0.16 -10.25
C ALA A 131 -5.75 -0.39 -11.57
N VAL A 132 -4.59 0.09 -12.00
CA VAL A 132 -3.93 -0.37 -13.24
C VAL A 132 -3.36 -1.78 -13.06
N ARG A 133 -2.58 -2.05 -12.00
CA ARG A 133 -1.92 -3.33 -11.77
C ARG A 133 -2.90 -4.50 -11.73
N PHE A 134 -4.03 -4.33 -11.07
CA PHE A 134 -5.01 -5.39 -10.85
C PHE A 134 -6.20 -5.33 -11.81
N GLY A 135 -6.35 -4.27 -12.58
CA GLY A 135 -7.55 -4.01 -13.38
C GLY A 135 -8.78 -3.75 -12.51
N PHE A 136 -8.59 -3.22 -11.30
CA PHE A 136 -9.67 -2.94 -10.34
C PHE A 136 -10.18 -1.52 -10.50
N LEU A 137 -11.44 -1.31 -10.14
CA LEU A 137 -12.07 0.01 -10.19
C LEU A 137 -12.22 0.58 -8.77
N PRO A 138 -11.98 1.89 -8.59
CA PRO A 138 -12.34 2.54 -7.33
C PRO A 138 -13.84 2.35 -7.06
N GLU A 139 -14.18 2.10 -5.81
CA GLU A 139 -15.58 2.13 -5.36
C GLU A 139 -16.08 3.58 -5.41
N PRO A 140 -17.38 3.85 -5.72
CA PRO A 140 -17.86 5.20 -5.99
C PRO A 140 -17.57 6.25 -4.91
N GLU A 141 -17.66 5.88 -3.63
CA GLU A 141 -17.32 6.83 -2.54
C GLU A 141 -15.80 7.02 -2.43
N THR A 142 -15.02 5.97 -2.62
CA THR A 142 -13.55 6.05 -2.68
C THR A 142 -13.10 6.98 -3.80
N ASP A 143 -13.69 6.84 -4.99
CA ASP A 143 -13.41 7.70 -6.14
C ASP A 143 -13.74 9.17 -5.83
N ARG A 144 -14.92 9.43 -5.26
CA ARG A 144 -15.33 10.76 -4.82
C ARG A 144 -14.35 11.36 -3.82
N TRP A 145 -13.99 10.62 -2.76
CA TRP A 145 -13.05 11.10 -1.74
C TRP A 145 -11.64 11.33 -2.31
N ALA A 146 -11.22 10.54 -3.30
CA ALA A 146 -9.95 10.77 -3.98
C ALA A 146 -9.94 12.10 -4.73
N HIS A 147 -10.98 12.40 -5.52
CA HIS A 147 -11.12 13.68 -6.22
C HIS A 147 -11.24 14.87 -5.24
N GLU A 148 -12.00 14.73 -4.16
CA GLU A 148 -12.12 15.74 -3.11
C GLU A 148 -10.76 16.04 -2.44
N ALA A 149 -9.97 15.00 -2.14
CA ALA A 149 -8.65 15.15 -1.54
C ALA A 149 -7.67 15.85 -2.48
N VAL A 150 -7.68 15.52 -3.78
CA VAL A 150 -6.87 16.20 -4.79
C VAL A 150 -7.27 17.66 -4.91
N ALA A 151 -8.56 17.95 -5.04
CA ALA A 151 -9.08 19.31 -5.13
C ALA A 151 -8.76 20.16 -3.87
N ALA A 152 -8.70 19.54 -2.70
CA ALA A 152 -8.27 20.15 -1.45
C ALA A 152 -6.74 20.35 -1.33
N GLY A 153 -5.96 19.93 -2.32
CA GLY A 153 -4.50 20.05 -2.31
C GLY A 153 -3.79 19.11 -1.33
N ALA A 154 -4.38 17.96 -1.00
CA ALA A 154 -3.84 17.04 0.00
C ALA A 154 -2.38 16.63 -0.27
N LEU A 155 -1.97 16.49 -1.54
CA LEU A 155 -0.59 16.14 -1.89
C LEU A 155 0.44 17.20 -1.43
N SER A 156 0.04 18.44 -1.24
CA SER A 156 0.94 19.52 -0.77
C SER A 156 1.38 19.33 0.69
N THR A 157 0.68 18.47 1.45
CA THR A 157 1.02 18.17 2.85
C THR A 157 2.08 17.05 2.96
N VAL A 158 2.39 16.36 1.86
CA VAL A 158 3.35 15.25 1.83
C VAL A 158 4.73 15.74 1.43
N SER A 159 5.78 15.22 2.06
CA SER A 159 7.15 15.57 1.70
C SER A 159 7.51 15.14 0.27
N ARG A 160 8.43 15.88 -0.35
CA ARG A 160 8.89 15.58 -1.71
C ARG A 160 9.52 14.20 -1.82
N GLU A 161 10.20 13.75 -0.78
CA GLU A 161 10.84 12.43 -0.72
C GLU A 161 9.79 11.32 -0.81
N ARG A 162 8.68 11.45 -0.08
CA ARG A 162 7.58 10.47 -0.12
C ARG A 162 6.88 10.46 -1.48
N LEU A 163 6.62 11.65 -2.05
CA LEU A 163 6.03 11.74 -3.40
C LEU A 163 6.96 11.17 -4.47
N THR A 164 8.26 11.43 -4.36
CA THR A 164 9.27 10.87 -5.28
C THR A 164 9.33 9.34 -5.16
N ALA A 165 9.22 8.79 -3.95
CA ALA A 165 9.18 7.35 -3.73
C ALA A 165 7.95 6.71 -4.42
N GLU A 166 6.76 7.31 -4.28
CA GLU A 166 5.56 6.80 -4.96
C GLU A 166 5.66 6.93 -6.49
N LEU A 167 6.24 8.02 -7.01
CA LEU A 167 6.48 8.16 -8.45
C LEU A 167 7.44 7.08 -8.96
N ARG A 168 8.52 6.79 -8.24
CA ARG A 168 9.42 5.69 -8.61
C ARG A 168 8.71 4.35 -8.64
N LEU A 169 7.86 4.07 -7.64
CA LEU A 169 7.05 2.86 -7.63
C LEU A 169 6.05 2.82 -8.80
N ALA A 170 5.51 3.95 -9.23
CA ALA A 170 4.65 4.04 -10.41
C ALA A 170 5.39 3.72 -11.70
N LEU A 171 6.66 4.15 -11.82
CA LEU A 171 7.49 3.94 -13.01
C LEU A 171 7.98 2.48 -13.17
N VAL A 172 8.04 1.70 -12.10
CA VAL A 172 8.41 0.27 -12.13
C VAL A 172 7.20 -0.68 -12.15
N GLU A 173 5.99 -0.16 -12.30
CA GLU A 173 4.80 -1.00 -12.50
C GLU A 173 4.84 -1.69 -13.87
N PRO A 174 4.15 -2.83 -14.07
CA PRO A 174 4.11 -3.52 -15.36
C PRO A 174 3.60 -2.65 -16.54
N SER A 175 2.76 -1.66 -16.24
CA SER A 175 2.22 -0.71 -17.22
C SER A 175 2.38 0.74 -16.73
N PRO A 176 3.61 1.26 -16.66
CA PRO A 176 3.89 2.55 -16.04
C PRO A 176 3.20 3.73 -16.75
N LEU A 177 3.06 3.67 -18.08
CA LEU A 177 2.34 4.71 -18.84
C LEU A 177 0.86 4.77 -18.48
N ASP A 178 0.22 3.62 -18.28
CA ASP A 178 -1.20 3.57 -17.88
C ASP A 178 -1.37 4.13 -16.46
N VAL A 179 -0.42 3.85 -15.56
CA VAL A 179 -0.41 4.43 -14.20
C VAL A 179 -0.27 5.96 -14.25
N LEU A 180 0.65 6.48 -15.09
CA LEU A 180 0.84 7.92 -15.25
C LEU A 180 -0.40 8.59 -15.86
N HIS A 181 -1.05 7.97 -16.85
CA HIS A 181 -2.31 8.46 -17.40
C HIS A 181 -3.44 8.45 -16.37
N ALA A 182 -3.55 7.39 -15.58
CA ALA A 182 -4.53 7.33 -14.48
C ALA A 182 -4.25 8.42 -13.42
N ALA A 183 -2.99 8.63 -13.07
CA ALA A 183 -2.57 9.69 -12.17
C ALA A 183 -2.90 11.09 -12.72
N GLN A 184 -2.69 11.31 -14.01
CA GLN A 184 -3.06 12.56 -14.69
C GLN A 184 -4.57 12.79 -14.67
N ASN A 185 -5.35 11.76 -14.98
CA ASN A 185 -6.82 11.84 -14.98
C ASN A 185 -7.38 12.15 -13.58
N LEU A 186 -6.74 11.65 -12.53
CA LEU A 186 -7.10 11.97 -11.14
C LEU A 186 -6.55 13.35 -10.68
N GLY A 187 -5.66 14.00 -11.46
CA GLY A 187 -5.07 15.29 -11.11
C GLY A 187 -3.81 15.22 -10.24
N LEU A 188 -3.18 14.03 -10.08
CA LEU A 188 -1.98 13.89 -9.24
C LEU A 188 -0.72 14.50 -9.86
N THR A 189 -0.76 14.80 -11.14
CA THR A 189 0.38 15.30 -11.93
C THR A 189 0.22 16.76 -12.31
N GLU A 190 -0.49 17.56 -11.49
CA GLU A 190 -0.64 19.00 -11.78
C GLU A 190 0.74 19.65 -12.00
N GLY A 191 0.89 20.31 -13.15
CA GLY A 191 2.15 20.93 -13.57
C GLY A 191 3.16 19.99 -14.24
N LEU A 192 2.90 18.69 -14.33
CA LEU A 192 3.68 17.76 -15.16
C LEU A 192 3.03 17.61 -16.54
N VAL A 193 3.76 17.98 -17.58
CA VAL A 193 3.34 17.68 -18.96
C VAL A 193 3.86 16.27 -19.28
N LEU A 194 2.96 15.31 -19.33
CA LEU A 194 3.27 13.96 -19.78
C LEU A 194 3.31 13.94 -21.33
N ASP A 195 4.47 14.27 -21.89
CA ASP A 195 4.71 14.04 -23.32
C ASP A 195 4.86 12.52 -23.54
N PRO A 196 4.03 11.88 -24.40
CA PRO A 196 4.08 10.44 -24.59
C PRO A 196 5.45 9.90 -25.01
N VAL A 197 6.17 10.67 -25.83
CA VAL A 197 7.51 10.26 -26.33
C VAL A 197 8.54 10.36 -25.22
N VAL A 198 8.58 11.47 -24.49
CA VAL A 198 9.51 11.68 -23.38
C VAL A 198 9.20 10.73 -22.22
N THR A 199 7.92 10.49 -21.92
CA THR A 199 7.51 9.58 -20.87
C THR A 199 7.88 8.15 -21.20
N ALA A 200 7.66 7.69 -22.44
CA ALA A 200 8.07 6.36 -22.89
C ALA A 200 9.59 6.18 -22.86
N ALA A 201 10.36 7.22 -23.24
CA ALA A 201 11.80 7.20 -23.15
C ALA A 201 12.31 7.14 -21.70
N ALA A 202 11.64 7.86 -20.78
CA ALA A 202 11.99 7.85 -19.36
C ALA A 202 11.70 6.48 -18.71
N VAL A 203 10.61 5.83 -19.08
CA VAL A 203 10.28 4.47 -18.62
C VAL A 203 11.35 3.47 -19.08
N ASN A 204 11.75 3.50 -20.36
CA ASN A 204 12.78 2.60 -20.88
C ASN A 204 14.16 2.81 -20.23
N LEU A 205 14.44 3.97 -19.64
CA LEU A 205 15.68 4.25 -18.90
C LEU A 205 15.66 3.69 -17.47
N VAL A 206 14.48 3.41 -16.91
CA VAL A 206 14.34 2.84 -15.55
C VAL A 206 14.45 1.32 -15.59
N ASP A 207 14.08 0.70 -16.71
CA ASP A 207 14.13 -0.75 -16.92
C ASP A 207 15.53 -1.28 -17.37
N GLY A 208 16.50 -0.41 -17.59
CA GLY A 208 17.87 -0.71 -17.98
C GLY A 208 18.87 -0.50 -16.86
#